data_66ba143e8ed9025ae6b7fd9a2a36b24d
#
_entry.id   66ba143e8ed9025ae6b7fd9a2a36b24d
#
_cell.length_a   1.000
_cell.length_b   1.000
_cell.length_c   1.000
_cell.angle_alpha   90.00
_cell.angle_beta   90.00
_cell.angle_gamma   90.00
#
_symmetry.space_group_name_H-M   'P 1'
#
loop_
_entity.id
_entity.type
_entity.pdbx_description
1 polymer ?
#
loop_
_entity_poly.entity_id
_entity_poly.type
_entity_poly.pdbx_seq_one_letter_code
_entity_poly.pdbx_strand_id
1 'polypeptide(L)'
;MTDYELRVIEGCPNSVPALHLFRSALEAAGLPVKRLRVRVVPSEREAEELDFQGSPSFIAAGGDLFPAAADPALSCRVYPSAGKVAGLPALGSLLAAVLRSGKEA
;
A
#
# COMPACT_ATOMS: atom_id res chain seq x y z
N MET A 1 0.58 9.55 16.20
CA MET A 1 -0.18 8.40 15.71
C MET A 1 0.06 8.24 14.21
N THR A 2 0.15 7.02 13.76
CA THR A 2 0.46 6.74 12.36
C THR A 2 -0.78 6.82 11.49
N ASP A 3 -0.69 7.54 10.38
CA ASP A 3 -1.72 7.54 9.35
C ASP A 3 -1.37 6.53 8.27
N TYR A 4 -2.39 5.86 7.77
CA TYR A 4 -2.26 4.85 6.73
C TYR A 4 -2.99 5.31 5.47
N GLU A 5 -2.39 5.05 4.32
CA GLU A 5 -2.98 5.44 3.06
C GLU A 5 -2.80 4.33 2.03
N LEU A 6 -3.89 4.00 1.36
CA LEU A 6 -3.85 3.13 0.20
C LEU A 6 -3.88 4.02 -1.04
N ARG A 7 -2.82 3.99 -1.83
CA ARG A 7 -2.72 4.78 -3.06
C ARG A 7 -2.98 3.88 -4.25
N VAL A 8 -3.91 4.29 -5.09
CA VAL A 8 -4.35 3.51 -6.25
C VAL A 8 -4.49 4.43 -7.47
N ILE A 9 -4.53 3.83 -8.65
CA ILE A 9 -4.91 4.54 -9.86
C ILE A 9 -6.40 4.31 -10.14
N GLU A 10 -7.02 5.20 -10.90
CA GLU A 10 -8.41 5.05 -11.30
C GLU A 10 -8.57 3.78 -12.13
N GLY A 11 -9.62 3.03 -11.84
CA GLY A 11 -9.90 1.78 -12.56
C GLY A 11 -9.03 0.59 -12.19
N CYS A 12 -8.21 0.69 -11.16
CA CYS A 12 -7.37 -0.42 -10.73
C CYS A 12 -8.24 -1.59 -10.22
N PRO A 13 -8.14 -2.78 -10.83
CA PRO A 13 -8.99 -3.92 -10.42
C PRO A 13 -8.65 -4.43 -9.02
N ASN A 14 -7.49 -4.07 -8.49
CA ASN A 14 -7.05 -4.50 -7.17
C ASN A 14 -7.35 -3.48 -6.06
N SER A 15 -8.02 -2.37 -6.37
CA SER A 15 -8.29 -1.31 -5.38
C SER A 15 -9.13 -1.81 -4.21
N VAL A 16 -10.27 -2.45 -4.48
CA VAL A 16 -11.17 -2.94 -3.43
C VAL A 16 -10.54 -4.10 -2.66
N PRO A 17 -9.98 -5.13 -3.32
CA PRO A 17 -9.28 -6.18 -2.58
C PRO A 17 -8.12 -5.66 -1.74
N ALA A 18 -7.38 -4.66 -2.24
CA ALA A 18 -6.28 -4.05 -1.49
C ALA A 18 -6.77 -3.34 -0.23
N LEU A 19 -7.89 -2.64 -0.33
CA LEU A 19 -8.48 -1.97 0.83
C LEU A 19 -8.88 -2.97 1.91
N HIS A 20 -9.55 -4.07 1.52
CA HIS A 20 -9.91 -5.12 2.46
C HIS A 20 -8.68 -5.76 3.09
N LEU A 21 -7.65 -6.01 2.30
CA LEU A 21 -6.40 -6.59 2.77
C LEU A 21 -5.72 -5.68 3.79
N PHE A 22 -5.64 -4.39 3.49
CA PHE A 22 -5.00 -3.41 4.38
C PHE A 22 -5.77 -3.29 5.70
N ARG A 23 -7.09 -3.25 5.64
CA ARG A 23 -7.93 -3.25 6.84
C ARG A 23 -7.69 -4.49 7.70
N SER A 24 -7.66 -5.66 7.06
CA SER A 24 -7.41 -6.92 7.78
C SER A 24 -6.06 -6.92 8.46
N ALA A 25 -5.02 -6.41 7.81
CA ALA A 25 -3.69 -6.32 8.39
C ALA A 25 -3.67 -5.37 9.58
N LEU A 26 -4.32 -4.21 9.48
CA LEU A 26 -4.39 -3.24 10.57
C LEU A 26 -5.15 -3.81 11.77
N GLU A 27 -6.27 -4.48 11.53
CA GLU A 27 -7.04 -5.12 12.58
C GLU A 27 -6.24 -6.22 13.28
N ALA A 28 -5.54 -7.05 12.52
CA ALA A 28 -4.68 -8.10 13.08
C ALA A 28 -3.53 -7.54 13.90
N ALA A 29 -3.05 -6.34 13.55
CA ALA A 29 -1.99 -5.65 14.29
C ALA A 29 -2.54 -4.87 15.50
N GLY A 30 -3.85 -4.83 15.71
CA GLY A 30 -4.47 -4.05 16.78
C GLY A 30 -4.44 -2.54 16.53
N LEU A 31 -4.36 -2.12 15.27
CA LEU A 31 -4.26 -0.72 14.90
C LEU A 31 -5.60 -0.17 14.40
N PRO A 32 -5.85 1.14 14.57
CA PRO A 32 -7.15 1.72 14.20
C PRO A 32 -7.32 1.84 12.68
N VAL A 33 -8.34 1.19 12.14
CA VAL A 33 -8.68 1.27 10.71
C VAL A 33 -9.25 2.64 10.33
N LYS A 34 -9.69 3.42 11.30
CA LYS A 34 -10.21 4.78 11.07
C LYS A 34 -9.20 5.71 10.43
N ARG A 35 -7.91 5.41 10.59
CA ARG A 35 -6.83 6.23 10.03
C ARG A 35 -6.41 5.83 8.64
N LEU A 36 -7.05 4.79 8.11
CA LEU A 36 -6.78 4.35 6.74
C LEU A 36 -7.60 5.19 5.76
N ARG A 37 -6.91 5.79 4.80
CA ARG A 37 -7.51 6.59 3.74
C ARG A 37 -7.15 6.00 2.39
N VAL A 38 -8.00 6.24 1.41
CA VAL A 38 -7.74 5.86 0.03
C VAL A 38 -7.46 7.12 -0.78
N ARG A 39 -6.35 7.11 -1.50
CA ARG A 39 -5.99 8.21 -2.39
C ARG A 39 -5.87 7.70 -3.81
N VAL A 40 -6.61 8.30 -4.73
CA VAL A 40 -6.46 8.05 -6.16
C VAL A 40 -5.39 8.99 -6.69
N VAL A 41 -4.39 8.43 -7.39
CA VAL A 41 -3.32 9.21 -8.00
C VAL A 41 -3.72 9.47 -9.45
N PRO A 42 -4.08 10.72 -9.81
CA PRO A 42 -4.73 10.99 -11.09
C PRO A 42 -3.79 11.30 -12.25
N SER A 43 -2.51 11.55 -11.99
CA SER A 43 -1.59 11.99 -13.04
C SER A 43 -0.17 11.53 -12.77
N GLU A 44 0.63 11.51 -13.84
CA GLU A 44 2.07 11.22 -13.75
C GLU A 44 2.78 12.22 -12.85
N ARG A 45 2.35 13.48 -12.87
CA ARG A 45 2.92 14.52 -12.04
C ARG A 45 2.73 14.22 -10.55
N GLU A 46 1.53 13.85 -10.15
CA GLU A 46 1.28 13.48 -8.76
C GLU A 46 2.01 12.20 -8.38
N ALA A 47 2.13 11.26 -9.31
CA ALA A 47 2.90 10.04 -9.07
C ALA A 47 4.35 10.38 -8.74
N GLU A 48 4.95 11.33 -9.47
CA GLU A 48 6.31 11.78 -9.19
C GLU A 48 6.41 12.48 -7.83
N GLU A 49 5.47 13.36 -7.52
CA GLU A 49 5.45 14.10 -6.25
C GLU A 49 5.33 13.17 -5.04
N LEU A 50 4.59 12.08 -5.19
CA LEU A 50 4.34 11.12 -4.11
C LEU A 50 5.36 9.97 -4.11
N ASP A 51 6.26 9.90 -5.08
CA ASP A 51 7.13 8.74 -5.31
C ASP A 51 6.29 7.46 -5.40
N PHE A 52 5.22 7.52 -6.19
CA PHE A 52 4.24 6.45 -6.32
C PHE A 52 4.79 5.28 -7.13
N GLN A 53 4.89 4.12 -6.51
CA GLN A 53 5.53 2.93 -7.09
C GLN A 53 4.56 1.99 -7.80
N GLY A 54 3.35 2.44 -8.07
CA GLY A 54 2.33 1.64 -8.76
C GLY A 54 1.14 1.32 -7.88
N SER A 55 0.05 0.89 -8.49
CA SER A 55 -1.22 0.63 -7.83
C SER A 55 -1.43 -0.88 -7.60
N PRO A 56 -1.82 -1.30 -6.41
CA PRO A 56 -2.00 -0.50 -5.19
C PRO A 56 -0.67 -0.31 -4.45
N SER A 57 -0.53 0.81 -3.73
CA SER A 57 0.60 1.04 -2.83
C SER A 57 0.08 1.21 -1.40
N PHE A 58 0.77 0.58 -0.44
CA PHE A 58 0.39 0.57 0.97
C PHE A 58 1.34 1.48 1.73
N ILE A 59 0.82 2.56 2.30
CA ILE A 59 1.60 3.64 2.87
C ILE A 59 1.35 3.76 4.37
N ALA A 60 2.40 3.95 5.15
CA ALA A 60 2.32 4.24 6.56
C ALA A 60 3.20 5.44 6.88
N ALA A 61 2.65 6.46 7.52
CA ALA A 61 3.36 7.69 7.87
C ALA A 61 4.08 8.32 6.66
N GLY A 62 3.47 8.26 5.49
CA GLY A 62 4.02 8.83 4.25
C GLY A 62 5.05 7.95 3.54
N GLY A 63 5.43 6.81 4.10
CA GLY A 63 6.41 5.89 3.50
C GLY A 63 5.78 4.62 2.96
N ASP A 64 6.30 4.15 1.84
CA ASP A 64 5.83 2.89 1.23
C ASP A 64 6.25 1.71 2.09
N LEU A 65 5.29 0.84 2.43
CA LEU A 65 5.57 -0.35 3.24
C LEU A 65 6.37 -1.42 2.48
N PHE A 66 6.37 -1.34 1.16
CA PHE A 66 7.14 -2.23 0.30
C PHE A 66 8.01 -1.39 -0.65
N PRO A 67 9.06 -0.72 -0.14
CA PRO A 67 9.86 0.17 -0.97
C PRO A 67 10.42 -0.56 -2.18
N ALA A 68 10.36 0.09 -3.33
CA ALA A 68 10.90 -0.43 -4.57
C ALA A 68 11.78 0.62 -5.22
N ALA A 69 12.82 0.16 -5.93
CA ALA A 69 13.75 1.04 -6.64
C ALA A 69 13.29 1.24 -8.09
N ALA A 70 12.07 1.74 -8.26
CA ALA A 70 11.48 1.97 -9.57
C ALA A 70 11.14 3.43 -9.76
N ASP A 71 11.07 3.89 -11.01
CA ASP A 71 10.61 5.23 -11.30
C ASP A 71 9.12 5.36 -11.01
N PRO A 72 8.66 6.49 -10.44
CA PRO A 72 7.24 6.71 -10.21
C PRO A 72 6.46 6.67 -11.52
N ALA A 73 5.32 5.98 -11.51
CA ALA A 73 4.48 5.84 -12.71
C ALA A 73 3.05 5.45 -12.36
N LEU A 74 2.11 5.83 -13.22
CA LEU A 74 0.73 5.37 -13.15
C LEU A 74 0.63 3.98 -13.76
N SER A 75 0.97 2.97 -12.99
CA SER A 75 1.03 1.59 -13.45
C SER A 75 0.50 0.62 -12.41
N CYS A 76 0.26 -0.62 -12.84
CA CYS A 76 -0.08 -1.70 -11.91
C CYS A 76 1.20 -2.20 -11.25
N ARG A 77 1.10 -2.45 -9.95
CA ARG A 77 2.20 -2.94 -9.17
C ARG A 77 2.05 -4.45 -8.95
N VAL A 78 3.18 -5.14 -8.85
CA VAL A 78 3.20 -6.57 -8.54
C VAL A 78 3.94 -6.80 -7.22
N TYR A 79 3.50 -7.83 -6.51
CA TYR A 79 4.07 -8.19 -5.21
C TYR A 79 4.41 -9.68 -5.20
N PRO A 80 5.52 -10.08 -4.55
CA PRO A 80 5.76 -11.50 -4.31
C PRO A 80 4.69 -12.04 -3.37
N SER A 81 4.12 -13.19 -3.70
CA SER A 81 3.10 -13.83 -2.86
C SER A 81 3.17 -15.34 -3.05
N ALA A 82 3.55 -16.06 -2.01
CA ALA A 82 3.63 -17.53 -2.01
C ALA A 82 4.45 -18.09 -3.20
N GLY A 83 5.60 -17.44 -3.50
CA GLY A 83 6.47 -17.87 -4.60
C GLY A 83 6.01 -17.45 -5.98
N LYS A 84 4.95 -16.66 -6.07
CA LYS A 84 4.39 -16.12 -7.30
C LYS A 84 4.41 -14.61 -7.28
N VAL A 85 4.15 -14.00 -8.42
CA VAL A 85 3.97 -12.55 -8.53
C VAL A 85 2.48 -12.29 -8.68
N ALA A 86 1.93 -11.40 -7.86
CA ALA A 86 0.50 -11.09 -7.85
C ALA A 86 0.26 -9.59 -7.70
N GLY A 87 -0.96 -9.14 -7.98
CA GLY A 87 -1.34 -7.74 -7.83
C GLY A 87 -1.48 -7.28 -6.38
N LEU A 88 -1.39 -8.20 -5.42
CA LEU A 88 -1.50 -7.93 -3.98
C LEU A 88 -0.43 -8.71 -3.22
N PRO A 89 0.10 -8.15 -2.13
CA PRO A 89 0.96 -8.93 -1.24
C PRO A 89 0.14 -9.94 -0.45
N ALA A 90 0.79 -10.94 0.12
CA ALA A 90 0.15 -11.85 1.06
C ALA A 90 -0.17 -11.10 2.36
N LEU A 91 -1.26 -11.49 3.03
CA LEU A 91 -1.67 -10.85 4.28
C LEU A 91 -0.54 -10.88 5.32
N GLY A 92 0.15 -12.00 5.48
CA GLY A 92 1.27 -12.11 6.41
C GLY A 92 2.40 -11.13 6.11
N SER A 93 2.71 -10.92 4.84
CA SER A 93 3.74 -9.95 4.43
C SER A 93 3.32 -8.52 4.75
N LEU A 94 2.07 -8.17 4.48
CA LEU A 94 1.55 -6.85 4.79
C LEU A 94 1.48 -6.61 6.30
N LEU A 95 1.01 -7.60 7.06
CA LEU A 95 0.98 -7.53 8.52
C LEU A 95 2.38 -7.31 9.09
N ALA A 96 3.37 -8.07 8.63
CA ALA A 96 4.75 -7.90 9.08
C ALA A 96 5.28 -6.49 8.77
N ALA A 97 4.97 -5.96 7.60
CA ALA A 97 5.38 -4.61 7.22
C ALA A 97 4.73 -3.54 8.09
N VAL A 98 3.44 -3.69 8.39
CA VAL A 98 2.71 -2.78 9.29
C VAL A 98 3.32 -2.81 10.69
N LEU A 99 3.63 -3.99 11.21
CA LEU A 99 4.23 -4.14 12.54
C LEU A 99 5.63 -3.53 12.61
N ARG A 100 6.44 -3.70 11.58
CA ARG A 100 7.77 -3.07 11.52
C ARG A 100 7.65 -1.54 11.50
N SER A 101 6.72 -1.01 10.73
CA SER A 101 6.46 0.43 10.65
C SER A 101 6.10 1.00 12.03
N GLY A 102 5.25 0.30 12.78
CA GLY A 102 4.85 0.72 14.12
C GLY A 102 6.00 0.77 15.11
N LYS A 103 6.99 -0.09 14.96
CA LYS A 103 8.16 -0.12 15.87
C LYS A 103 9.16 1.00 15.62
N GLU A 104 9.15 1.56 14.42
CA GLU A 104 10.05 2.65 14.04
C GLU A 104 9.52 4.04 14.43
N ALA A 105 8.28 4.11 14.83
CA ALA A 105 7.60 5.36 15.15
C ALA A 105 7.99 5.95 16.51
#